data_636904d6f2ebfc8aa6ddfe6d60cf7f28
#
_entry.id   636904d6f2ebfc8aa6ddfe6d60cf7f28
#
_cell.length_a   1.000
_cell.length_b   1.000
_cell.length_c   1.000
_cell.angle_alpha   90.00
_cell.angle_beta   90.00
_cell.angle_gamma   90.00
#
_symmetry.space_group_name_H-M   'P 1'
#
loop_
_entity.id
_entity.type
_entity.pdbx_description
1 polymer ?
#
loop_
_entity_poly.entity_id
_entity_poly.type
_entity_poly.pdbx_seq_one_letter_code
_entity_poly.pdbx_strand_id
1 'polypeptide(L)'
;MKVYGKIFILAATVIAAACGNMGLTREELRTIGSADTNGIMRVLTVYDREDSLVLRTPCADFSEEDLAAMFADSLSPCARLASQMVATVTSPEQDGVGIAGPQVGLSRRIVAVQRFDKPGSPFEVYPNIRILEERGGRRTGAEGCLSIPGRRGIVERWDTVIISYAKAAEALGTAAGTVTVMTDAAGDIAPAPDWEYVTETVGGFTAVIFQHECDHLDGILYPDREAPEVRL
;
A
#
# COMPACT_ATOMS: atom_id res chain seq x y z
N MET A 1 35.73 -31.47 -43.13
CA MET A 1 35.04 -31.76 -41.85
C MET A 1 34.52 -30.43 -41.29
N LYS A 2 33.21 -30.15 -41.44
CA LYS A 2 32.57 -28.95 -40.92
C LYS A 2 31.85 -29.33 -39.63
N VAL A 3 32.31 -28.81 -38.52
CA VAL A 3 31.70 -28.98 -37.20
C VAL A 3 30.62 -27.91 -37.05
N TYR A 4 29.35 -28.31 -37.05
CA TYR A 4 28.21 -27.44 -36.74
C TYR A 4 28.01 -27.41 -35.23
N GLY A 5 28.40 -26.31 -34.61
CA GLY A 5 28.05 -26.01 -33.20
C GLY A 5 26.56 -25.74 -33.10
N LYS A 6 25.84 -26.57 -32.35
CA LYS A 6 24.44 -26.32 -31.97
C LYS A 6 24.43 -25.27 -30.87
N ILE A 7 23.94 -24.07 -31.22
CA ILE A 7 23.58 -23.02 -30.24
C ILE A 7 22.26 -23.45 -29.58
N PHE A 8 22.31 -23.85 -28.32
CA PHE A 8 21.11 -23.98 -27.48
C PHE A 8 20.67 -22.58 -27.03
N ILE A 9 19.61 -22.06 -27.66
CA ILE A 9 18.90 -20.92 -27.17
C ILE A 9 18.02 -21.41 -26.04
N LEU A 10 18.42 -21.11 -24.79
CA LEU A 10 17.60 -21.32 -23.62
C LEU A 10 16.51 -20.25 -23.62
N ALA A 11 15.33 -20.59 -24.11
CA ALA A 11 14.16 -19.74 -24.00
C ALA A 11 13.78 -19.65 -22.51
N ALA A 12 14.16 -18.57 -21.86
CA ALA A 12 13.61 -18.22 -20.56
C ALA A 12 12.12 -17.91 -20.76
N THR A 13 11.28 -18.88 -20.47
CA THR A 13 9.84 -18.68 -20.39
C THR A 13 9.59 -17.80 -19.18
N VAL A 14 9.41 -16.50 -19.42
CA VAL A 14 8.83 -15.61 -18.41
C VAL A 14 7.40 -16.08 -18.21
N ILE A 15 7.18 -16.88 -17.17
CA ILE A 15 5.84 -17.14 -16.66
C ILE A 15 5.39 -15.79 -16.07
N ALA A 16 4.69 -14.99 -16.88
CA ALA A 16 3.83 -13.96 -16.36
C ALA A 16 2.80 -14.70 -15.52
N ALA A 17 3.04 -14.76 -14.20
CA ALA A 17 2.05 -15.20 -13.25
C ALA A 17 0.84 -14.27 -13.48
N ALA A 18 -0.22 -14.83 -14.05
CA ALA A 18 -1.55 -14.26 -13.92
C ALA A 18 -1.87 -14.35 -12.42
N CYS A 19 -1.43 -13.35 -11.67
CA CYS A 19 -1.92 -13.10 -10.31
C CYS A 19 -3.38 -12.70 -10.45
N GLY A 20 -4.26 -13.69 -10.58
CA GLY A 20 -5.64 -13.53 -10.18
C GLY A 20 -5.60 -13.04 -8.73
N ASN A 21 -6.45 -12.08 -8.42
CA ASN A 21 -6.62 -11.47 -7.10
C ASN A 21 -6.95 -12.58 -6.08
N MET A 22 -5.93 -13.17 -5.46
CA MET A 22 -6.08 -14.25 -4.47
C MET A 22 -6.23 -13.62 -3.10
N GLY A 23 -7.17 -14.12 -2.30
CA GLY A 23 -7.36 -13.73 -0.91
C GLY A 23 -6.09 -13.88 -0.06
N LEU A 24 -6.14 -13.48 1.19
CA LEU A 24 -5.01 -13.56 2.12
C LEU A 24 -4.47 -14.98 2.24
N THR A 25 -3.18 -15.13 2.10
CA THR A 25 -2.47 -16.41 2.26
C THR A 25 -2.41 -16.84 3.73
N ARG A 26 -2.12 -18.10 3.99
CA ARG A 26 -1.91 -18.60 5.36
C ARG A 26 -0.74 -17.91 6.07
N GLU A 27 0.27 -17.48 5.32
CA GLU A 27 1.42 -16.76 5.86
C GLU A 27 1.03 -15.34 6.26
N GLU A 28 0.33 -14.62 5.41
CA GLU A 28 -0.21 -13.30 5.72
C GLU A 28 -1.15 -13.34 6.95
N LEU A 29 -2.01 -14.35 7.05
CA LEU A 29 -2.87 -14.55 8.23
C LEU A 29 -2.07 -14.79 9.51
N ARG A 30 -0.94 -15.52 9.45
CA ARG A 30 -0.04 -15.69 10.60
C ARG A 30 0.63 -14.38 10.98
N THR A 31 1.09 -13.60 10.00
CA THR A 31 1.71 -12.30 10.23
C THR A 31 0.72 -11.35 10.92
N ILE A 32 -0.53 -11.25 10.46
CA ILE A 32 -1.58 -10.49 11.13
C ILE A 32 -1.85 -11.02 12.55
N GLY A 33 -1.82 -12.34 12.74
CA GLY A 33 -2.01 -12.98 14.05
C GLY A 33 -0.81 -12.84 15.02
N SER A 34 0.34 -12.37 14.56
CA SER A 34 1.57 -12.26 15.37
C SER A 34 1.74 -10.91 16.07
N ALA A 35 0.85 -9.94 15.88
CA ALA A 35 0.86 -8.69 16.62
C ALA A 35 0.78 -8.92 18.12
N ASP A 36 1.40 -8.05 18.90
CA ASP A 36 1.36 -8.11 20.37
C ASP A 36 -0.04 -7.82 20.94
N THR A 37 -0.16 -7.82 22.26
CA THR A 37 -1.44 -7.58 22.96
C THR A 37 -2.00 -6.17 22.74
N ASN A 38 -1.17 -5.22 22.29
CA ASN A 38 -1.55 -3.85 21.95
C ASN A 38 -1.85 -3.69 20.45
N GLY A 39 -1.73 -4.78 19.67
CA GLY A 39 -1.89 -4.75 18.22
C GLY A 39 -0.67 -4.23 17.47
N ILE A 40 0.48 -4.09 18.14
CA ILE A 40 1.73 -3.61 17.50
C ILE A 40 2.38 -4.76 16.75
N MET A 41 2.68 -4.54 15.48
CA MET A 41 3.36 -5.47 14.58
C MET A 41 4.86 -5.21 14.57
N ARG A 42 5.65 -6.25 14.28
CA ARG A 42 7.09 -6.10 14.01
C ARG A 42 7.28 -5.25 12.75
N VAL A 43 8.12 -4.23 12.82
CA VAL A 43 8.54 -3.45 11.65
C VAL A 43 9.78 -4.11 11.04
N LEU A 44 9.70 -4.43 9.74
CA LEU A 44 10.78 -5.01 8.97
C LEU A 44 11.84 -3.95 8.64
N THR A 45 13.12 -4.35 8.62
CA THR A 45 14.21 -3.42 8.32
C THR A 45 15.13 -3.92 7.22
N VAL A 46 15.77 -2.99 6.50
CA VAL A 46 16.74 -3.32 5.44
C VAL A 46 18.01 -3.99 5.96
N TYR A 47 18.23 -4.00 7.27
CA TYR A 47 19.41 -4.60 7.91
C TYR A 47 19.32 -6.11 8.09
N ASP A 48 18.10 -6.66 8.02
CA ASP A 48 17.85 -8.10 7.91
C ASP A 48 17.68 -8.47 6.43
N ARG A 49 18.27 -9.59 6.01
CA ARG A 49 18.25 -10.01 4.61
C ARG A 49 16.86 -10.44 4.15
N GLU A 50 16.13 -11.18 5.00
CA GLU A 50 14.79 -11.69 4.68
C GLU A 50 13.79 -10.54 4.65
N ASP A 51 13.85 -9.65 5.63
CA ASP A 51 13.07 -8.42 5.66
C ASP A 51 13.30 -7.57 4.40
N SER A 52 14.57 -7.40 4.02
CA SER A 52 14.93 -6.62 2.83
C SER A 52 14.32 -7.19 1.54
N LEU A 53 14.20 -8.52 1.42
CA LEU A 53 13.53 -9.14 0.29
C LEU A 53 12.04 -8.80 0.25
N VAL A 54 11.36 -8.82 1.39
CA VAL A 54 9.95 -8.42 1.49
C VAL A 54 9.79 -6.95 1.12
N LEU A 55 10.60 -6.06 1.72
CA LEU A 55 10.57 -4.61 1.48
C LEU A 55 10.86 -4.22 0.02
N ARG A 56 11.52 -5.08 -0.75
CA ARG A 56 11.85 -4.86 -2.16
C ARG A 56 10.91 -5.57 -3.14
N THR A 57 9.90 -6.27 -2.64
CA THR A 57 8.94 -6.98 -3.48
C THR A 57 7.72 -6.11 -3.75
N PRO A 58 7.34 -5.87 -5.02
CA PRO A 58 6.11 -5.17 -5.34
C PRO A 58 4.88 -5.85 -4.74
N CYS A 59 3.97 -5.05 -4.19
CA CYS A 59 2.79 -5.52 -3.49
C CYS A 59 1.63 -5.85 -4.42
N ALA A 60 0.88 -6.91 -4.07
CA ALA A 60 -0.38 -7.26 -4.71
C ALA A 60 -1.56 -6.48 -4.13
N ASP A 61 -2.63 -6.37 -4.90
CA ASP A 61 -3.91 -5.85 -4.42
C ASP A 61 -4.59 -6.84 -3.47
N PHE A 62 -5.45 -6.33 -2.60
CA PHE A 62 -6.47 -7.14 -1.95
C PHE A 62 -7.52 -7.58 -2.97
N SER A 63 -8.06 -8.77 -2.80
CA SER A 63 -9.20 -9.24 -3.58
C SER A 63 -10.47 -8.45 -3.25
N GLU A 64 -11.48 -8.56 -4.11
CA GLU A 64 -12.80 -7.97 -3.84
C GLU A 64 -13.43 -8.53 -2.56
N GLU A 65 -13.21 -9.83 -2.29
CA GLU A 65 -13.68 -10.49 -1.06
C GLU A 65 -12.97 -9.95 0.17
N ASP A 66 -11.63 -9.72 0.09
CA ASP A 66 -10.87 -9.14 1.19
C ASP A 66 -11.33 -7.70 1.49
N LEU A 67 -11.60 -6.91 0.44
CA LEU A 67 -12.10 -5.54 0.59
C LEU A 67 -13.52 -5.54 1.19
N ALA A 68 -14.41 -6.37 0.68
CA ALA A 68 -15.74 -6.51 1.24
C ALA A 68 -15.70 -6.90 2.72
N ALA A 69 -14.87 -7.89 3.08
CA ALA A 69 -14.66 -8.29 4.48
C ALA A 69 -14.05 -7.15 5.32
N MET A 70 -13.10 -6.39 4.77
CA MET A 70 -12.45 -5.27 5.48
C MET A 70 -13.47 -4.21 5.91
N PHE A 71 -14.44 -3.90 5.07
CA PHE A 71 -15.39 -2.82 5.32
C PHE A 71 -16.68 -3.29 6.02
N ALA A 72 -17.08 -4.57 5.86
CA ALA A 72 -18.29 -5.12 6.46
C ALA A 72 -18.05 -5.70 7.88
N ASP A 73 -16.85 -6.22 8.17
CA ASP A 73 -16.54 -6.91 9.43
C ASP A 73 -15.26 -6.39 10.07
N SER A 74 -15.41 -5.64 11.15
CA SER A 74 -14.28 -5.09 11.94
C SER A 74 -13.38 -6.17 12.56
N LEU A 75 -13.83 -7.42 12.61
CA LEU A 75 -13.05 -8.56 13.12
C LEU A 75 -12.36 -9.33 11.98
N SER A 76 -12.63 -8.98 10.71
CA SER A 76 -11.95 -9.61 9.59
C SER A 76 -10.43 -9.44 9.68
N PRO A 77 -9.64 -10.38 9.14
CA PRO A 77 -8.18 -10.23 9.12
C PRO A 77 -7.71 -8.93 8.49
N CYS A 78 -8.39 -8.47 7.44
CA CYS A 78 -8.04 -7.24 6.72
C CYS A 78 -8.33 -5.98 7.56
N ALA A 79 -9.47 -5.93 8.27
CA ALA A 79 -9.79 -4.84 9.19
C ALA A 79 -8.85 -4.82 10.40
N ARG A 80 -8.47 -6.00 10.92
CA ARG A 80 -7.47 -6.13 11.98
C ARG A 80 -6.12 -5.62 11.53
N LEU A 81 -5.65 -5.98 10.33
CA LEU A 81 -4.41 -5.46 9.75
C LEU A 81 -4.42 -3.93 9.73
N ALA A 82 -5.50 -3.32 9.22
CA ALA A 82 -5.64 -1.86 9.16
C ALA A 82 -5.47 -1.23 10.56
N SER A 83 -6.14 -1.77 11.57
CA SER A 83 -6.03 -1.29 12.96
C SER A 83 -4.63 -1.49 13.53
N GLN A 84 -3.99 -2.63 13.26
CA GLN A 84 -2.65 -2.96 13.72
C GLN A 84 -1.58 -2.07 13.07
N MET A 85 -1.72 -1.72 11.79
CA MET A 85 -0.83 -0.78 11.13
C MET A 85 -0.87 0.60 11.80
N VAL A 86 -2.06 1.10 12.13
CA VAL A 86 -2.20 2.37 12.87
C VAL A 86 -1.59 2.24 14.25
N ALA A 87 -1.88 1.17 15.02
CA ALA A 87 -1.29 0.95 16.33
C ALA A 87 0.25 0.88 16.27
N THR A 88 0.80 0.26 15.21
CA THR A 88 2.25 0.15 15.03
C THR A 88 2.89 1.50 14.76
N VAL A 89 2.39 2.26 13.78
CA VAL A 89 3.00 3.54 13.38
C VAL A 89 2.88 4.60 14.46
N THR A 90 1.85 4.55 15.29
CA THR A 90 1.62 5.49 16.40
C THR A 90 2.25 5.05 17.72
N SER A 91 2.88 3.85 17.77
CA SER A 91 3.54 3.38 18.99
C SER A 91 4.71 4.31 19.35
N PRO A 92 5.02 4.48 20.65
CA PRO A 92 6.11 5.34 21.09
C PRO A 92 7.48 4.97 20.52
N GLU A 93 7.67 3.69 20.16
CA GLU A 93 8.90 3.18 19.56
C GLU A 93 9.08 3.60 18.12
N GLN A 94 7.97 3.83 17.40
CA GLN A 94 8.00 4.18 15.98
C GLN A 94 7.79 5.68 15.77
N ASP A 95 6.79 6.27 16.42
CA ASP A 95 6.42 7.71 16.31
C ASP A 95 6.43 8.21 14.84
N GLY A 96 5.84 7.39 13.97
CA GLY A 96 5.83 7.61 12.52
C GLY A 96 4.61 8.40 12.05
N VAL A 97 4.67 8.89 10.81
CA VAL A 97 3.57 9.62 10.16
C VAL A 97 2.93 8.82 9.03
N GLY A 98 3.52 7.69 8.65
CA GLY A 98 3.02 6.76 7.64
C GLY A 98 3.67 5.39 7.79
N ILE A 99 2.98 4.36 7.29
CA ILE A 99 3.45 2.98 7.24
C ILE A 99 2.76 2.23 6.10
N ALA A 100 3.50 1.37 5.41
CA ALA A 100 3.01 0.55 4.31
C ALA A 100 2.98 -0.95 4.67
N GLY A 101 2.11 -1.72 4.00
CA GLY A 101 1.95 -3.15 4.22
C GLY A 101 3.26 -3.95 4.25
N PRO A 102 4.20 -3.79 3.30
CA PRO A 102 5.46 -4.52 3.32
C PRO A 102 6.33 -4.23 4.56
N GLN A 103 6.19 -3.08 5.19
CA GLN A 103 6.94 -2.76 6.41
C GLN A 103 6.48 -3.58 7.63
N VAL A 104 5.27 -4.13 7.59
CA VAL A 104 4.76 -5.07 8.62
C VAL A 104 4.69 -6.51 8.10
N GLY A 105 5.40 -6.82 7.02
CA GLY A 105 5.54 -8.17 6.50
C GLY A 105 4.41 -8.64 5.57
N LEU A 106 3.55 -7.74 5.11
CA LEU A 106 2.50 -8.06 4.14
C LEU A 106 2.76 -7.37 2.80
N SER A 107 3.04 -8.17 1.76
CA SER A 107 3.20 -7.65 0.39
C SER A 107 1.83 -7.32 -0.25
N ARG A 108 1.03 -6.49 0.44
CA ARG A 108 -0.29 -6.01 0.01
C ARG A 108 -0.31 -4.49 -0.10
N ARG A 109 -1.05 -4.00 -1.11
CA ARG A 109 -1.19 -2.56 -1.35
C ARG A 109 -2.10 -1.91 -0.32
N ILE A 110 -1.52 -1.55 0.82
CA ILE A 110 -2.20 -0.84 1.91
C ILE A 110 -1.21 0.10 2.58
N VAL A 111 -1.66 1.31 2.90
CA VAL A 111 -0.88 2.25 3.70
C VAL A 111 -1.75 2.84 4.80
N ALA A 112 -1.15 3.21 5.92
CA ALA A 112 -1.75 4.08 6.92
C ALA A 112 -0.97 5.40 6.95
N VAL A 113 -1.66 6.54 6.83
CA VAL A 113 -1.07 7.87 6.67
C VAL A 113 -1.73 8.85 7.63
N GLN A 114 -0.92 9.68 8.30
CA GLN A 114 -1.41 10.82 9.08
C GLN A 114 -1.79 11.97 8.14
N ARG A 115 -3.05 12.38 8.20
CA ARG A 115 -3.64 13.39 7.31
C ARG A 115 -3.48 14.79 7.88
N PHE A 116 -2.27 15.36 7.77
CA PHE A 116 -1.99 16.74 8.22
C PHE A 116 -2.80 17.80 7.47
N ASP A 117 -3.36 17.47 6.33
CA ASP A 117 -4.26 18.30 5.54
C ASP A 117 -5.71 18.27 6.03
N LYS A 118 -6.04 17.43 7.02
CA LYS A 118 -7.38 17.33 7.63
C LYS A 118 -7.38 17.83 9.08
N PRO A 119 -8.51 18.38 9.56
CA PRO A 119 -8.64 18.80 10.96
C PRO A 119 -8.32 17.67 11.93
N GLY A 120 -7.46 17.93 12.92
CA GLY A 120 -7.05 16.95 13.93
C GLY A 120 -5.99 15.96 13.45
N SER A 121 -5.53 16.07 12.21
CA SER A 121 -4.48 15.23 11.63
C SER A 121 -4.69 13.71 11.90
N PRO A 122 -5.87 13.14 11.55
CA PRO A 122 -6.17 11.75 11.83
C PRO A 122 -5.27 10.81 11.03
N PHE A 123 -5.06 9.60 11.55
CA PHE A 123 -4.55 8.50 10.73
C PHE A 123 -5.70 7.86 9.95
N GLU A 124 -5.49 7.66 8.65
CA GLU A 124 -6.42 6.99 7.76
C GLU A 124 -5.73 5.85 7.02
N VAL A 125 -6.48 4.80 6.67
CA VAL A 125 -5.96 3.60 6.00
C VAL A 125 -6.49 3.52 4.57
N TYR A 126 -5.62 3.18 3.63
CA TYR A 126 -5.87 3.25 2.20
C TYR A 126 -5.54 1.90 1.53
N PRO A 127 -6.49 0.94 1.45
CA PRO A 127 -6.28 -0.31 0.74
C PRO A 127 -6.32 -0.10 -0.77
N ASN A 128 -5.55 -0.89 -1.49
CA ASN A 128 -5.39 -0.87 -2.94
C ASN A 128 -5.03 0.52 -3.50
N ILE A 129 -4.29 1.31 -2.71
CA ILE A 129 -3.92 2.68 -3.09
C ILE A 129 -2.98 2.72 -4.31
N ARG A 130 -3.19 3.74 -5.14
CA ARG A 130 -2.31 4.13 -6.25
C ARG A 130 -2.22 5.64 -6.34
N ILE A 131 -1.05 6.14 -6.72
CA ILE A 131 -0.90 7.50 -7.22
C ILE A 131 -1.24 7.46 -8.71
N LEU A 132 -2.29 8.19 -9.11
CA LEU A 132 -2.72 8.29 -10.51
C LEU A 132 -1.98 9.39 -11.25
N GLU A 133 -1.65 10.47 -10.53
CA GLU A 133 -1.00 11.65 -11.11
C GLU A 133 -0.20 12.40 -10.03
N GLU A 134 0.92 12.94 -10.46
CA GLU A 134 1.78 13.84 -9.68
C GLU A 134 1.71 15.22 -10.31
N ARG A 135 1.48 16.28 -9.50
CA ARG A 135 1.23 17.66 -9.98
C ARG A 135 1.93 18.71 -9.17
N GLY A 136 1.92 19.93 -9.71
CA GLY A 136 2.46 21.12 -9.07
C GLY A 136 3.97 21.21 -9.18
N GLY A 137 4.58 21.93 -8.24
CA GLY A 137 6.02 22.02 -8.11
C GLY A 137 6.62 20.77 -7.45
N ARG A 138 7.94 20.75 -7.41
CA ARG A 138 8.69 19.75 -6.62
C ARG A 138 9.26 20.39 -5.38
N ARG A 139 9.30 19.63 -4.31
CA ARG A 139 9.85 20.05 -3.03
C ARG A 139 10.92 19.08 -2.58
N THR A 140 12.08 19.61 -2.27
CA THR A 140 13.17 18.85 -1.67
C THR A 140 13.05 18.87 -0.17
N GLY A 141 13.13 17.71 0.47
CA GLY A 141 13.03 17.57 1.91
C GLY A 141 13.80 16.38 2.47
N ALA A 142 14.04 16.39 3.79
CA ALA A 142 14.65 15.27 4.47
C ALA A 142 13.59 14.22 4.81
N GLU A 143 13.82 12.98 4.36
CA GLU A 143 12.99 11.82 4.70
C GLU A 143 13.75 10.85 5.61
N GLY A 144 13.01 10.20 6.51
CA GLY A 144 13.41 9.02 7.26
C GLY A 144 12.42 7.91 6.99
N CYS A 145 12.75 6.67 7.37
CA CYS A 145 11.89 5.52 7.18
C CYS A 145 12.01 4.58 8.37
N LEU A 146 10.89 4.06 8.86
CA LEU A 146 10.84 3.07 9.96
C LEU A 146 11.65 1.80 9.61
N SER A 147 11.68 1.43 8.33
CA SER A 147 12.47 0.30 7.83
C SER A 147 13.96 0.60 7.62
N ILE A 148 14.38 1.87 7.79
CA ILE A 148 15.80 2.29 7.71
C ILE A 148 16.12 3.18 8.93
N PRO A 149 16.05 2.62 10.15
CA PRO A 149 16.26 3.41 11.36
C PRO A 149 17.66 4.01 11.42
N GLY A 150 17.75 5.21 11.97
CA GLY A 150 19.00 5.93 12.16
C GLY A 150 19.57 6.62 10.91
N ARG A 151 18.90 6.55 9.77
CA ARG A 151 19.32 7.23 8.53
C ARG A 151 18.24 8.20 8.05
N ARG A 152 18.66 9.34 7.50
CA ARG A 152 17.86 10.29 6.75
C ARG A 152 18.51 10.58 5.40
N GLY A 153 17.68 10.90 4.39
CA GLY A 153 18.15 11.28 3.06
C GLY A 153 17.36 12.47 2.53
N ILE A 154 17.91 13.13 1.53
CA ILE A 154 17.26 14.26 0.86
C ILE A 154 16.59 13.76 -0.41
N VAL A 155 15.27 13.90 -0.47
CA VAL A 155 14.43 13.42 -1.58
C VAL A 155 13.62 14.57 -2.16
N GLU A 156 13.41 14.54 -3.47
CA GLU A 156 12.54 15.48 -4.16
C GLU A 156 11.18 14.82 -4.43
N ARG A 157 10.10 15.45 -3.97
CA ARG A 157 8.71 14.98 -4.12
C ARG A 157 7.83 16.04 -4.77
N TRP A 158 6.77 15.60 -5.41
CA TRP A 158 5.75 16.49 -5.94
C TRP A 158 4.92 17.12 -4.80
N ASP A 159 4.51 18.36 -5.00
CA ASP A 159 3.70 19.09 -4.02
C ASP A 159 2.26 18.56 -3.91
N THR A 160 1.76 17.90 -4.94
CA THR A 160 0.38 17.42 -5.03
C THR A 160 0.33 16.09 -5.74
N VAL A 161 -0.50 15.17 -5.23
CA VAL A 161 -0.80 13.88 -5.85
C VAL A 161 -2.31 13.69 -6.00
N ILE A 162 -2.72 12.98 -7.04
CA ILE A 162 -4.06 12.40 -7.13
C ILE A 162 -3.92 10.93 -6.80
N ILE A 163 -4.60 10.49 -5.75
CA ILE A 163 -4.62 9.11 -5.30
C ILE A 163 -5.96 8.45 -5.65
N SER A 164 -5.92 7.13 -5.88
CA SER A 164 -7.11 6.28 -5.94
C SER A 164 -6.96 5.15 -4.92
N TYR A 165 -8.03 4.80 -4.23
CA TYR A 165 -8.02 3.76 -3.21
C TYR A 165 -9.43 3.19 -2.99
N ALA A 166 -9.53 1.99 -2.41
CA ALA A 166 -10.81 1.41 -2.02
C ALA A 166 -11.30 2.01 -0.69
N LYS A 167 -12.58 2.37 -0.63
CA LYS A 167 -13.24 2.95 0.55
C LYS A 167 -14.59 2.27 0.74
N ALA A 168 -15.08 2.20 1.98
CA ALA A 168 -16.47 1.81 2.24
C ALA A 168 -17.43 2.70 1.44
N ALA A 169 -18.37 2.08 0.75
CA ALA A 169 -19.40 2.83 0.03
C ALA A 169 -20.22 3.64 1.04
N GLU A 170 -20.45 4.91 0.74
CA GLU A 170 -21.37 5.70 1.54
C GLU A 170 -22.77 5.13 1.32
N ALA A 171 -23.47 4.77 2.40
CA ALA A 171 -24.85 4.35 2.31
C ALA A 171 -25.60 5.42 1.51
N LEU A 172 -26.19 5.04 0.37
CA LEU A 172 -26.92 5.93 -0.52
C LEU A 172 -28.01 6.64 0.28
N GLY A 173 -27.67 7.82 0.80
CA GLY A 173 -28.66 8.78 1.24
C GLY A 173 -29.54 9.07 0.05
N THR A 174 -30.87 9.00 0.22
CA THR A 174 -31.90 9.23 -0.78
C THR A 174 -31.84 10.69 -1.31
N ALA A 175 -30.82 11.02 -2.08
CA ALA A 175 -30.79 12.18 -2.95
C ALA A 175 -31.12 11.70 -4.36
N ALA A 176 -32.19 12.27 -4.92
CA ALA A 176 -32.71 11.95 -6.24
C ALA A 176 -31.61 12.00 -7.32
N GLY A 177 -31.08 10.84 -7.70
CA GLY A 177 -30.08 10.68 -8.75
C GLY A 177 -30.10 9.23 -9.23
N THR A 178 -30.04 9.03 -10.50
CA THR A 178 -30.15 7.79 -11.25
C THR A 178 -29.48 6.61 -10.54
N VAL A 179 -30.28 5.64 -10.09
CA VAL A 179 -29.79 4.36 -9.54
C VAL A 179 -29.24 3.55 -10.71
N THR A 180 -27.94 3.38 -10.77
CA THR A 180 -27.33 2.40 -11.68
C THR A 180 -27.54 1.02 -11.07
N VAL A 181 -28.48 0.26 -11.62
CA VAL A 181 -28.74 -1.12 -11.22
C VAL A 181 -27.66 -2.00 -11.87
N MET A 182 -26.81 -2.62 -11.06
CA MET A 182 -25.90 -3.66 -11.54
C MET A 182 -26.64 -4.99 -11.54
N THR A 183 -26.61 -5.70 -12.66
CA THR A 183 -27.13 -7.07 -12.75
C THR A 183 -25.97 -8.06 -12.78
N ASP A 184 -26.14 -9.19 -12.10
CA ASP A 184 -25.21 -10.30 -12.17
C ASP A 184 -25.28 -11.02 -13.54
N ALA A 185 -24.46 -12.06 -13.72
CA ALA A 185 -24.44 -12.85 -14.95
C ALA A 185 -25.77 -13.59 -15.23
N ALA A 186 -26.66 -13.72 -14.26
CA ALA A 186 -28.00 -14.30 -14.38
C ALA A 186 -29.07 -13.24 -14.70
N GLY A 187 -28.72 -11.95 -14.67
CA GLY A 187 -29.64 -10.83 -14.90
C GLY A 187 -30.40 -10.38 -13.65
N ASP A 188 -30.06 -10.92 -12.48
CA ASP A 188 -30.61 -10.50 -11.20
C ASP A 188 -29.90 -9.24 -10.67
N ILE A 189 -30.63 -8.41 -9.87
CA ILE A 189 -30.05 -7.22 -9.24
C ILE A 189 -29.02 -7.67 -8.21
N ALA A 190 -27.74 -7.52 -8.56
CA ALA A 190 -26.66 -7.71 -7.60
C ALA A 190 -26.71 -6.60 -6.55
N PRO A 191 -26.55 -6.90 -5.25
CA PRO A 191 -26.36 -5.86 -4.25
C PRO A 191 -25.12 -5.03 -4.64
N ALA A 192 -25.22 -3.70 -4.50
CA ALA A 192 -24.06 -2.84 -4.69
C ALA A 192 -22.97 -3.30 -3.71
N PRO A 193 -21.69 -3.35 -4.13
CA PRO A 193 -20.62 -3.70 -3.22
C PRO A 193 -20.58 -2.70 -2.05
N ASP A 194 -20.27 -3.19 -0.85
CA ASP A 194 -20.15 -2.36 0.36
C ASP A 194 -18.92 -1.44 0.31
N TRP A 195 -18.23 -1.39 -0.82
CA TRP A 195 -17.04 -0.57 -1.07
C TRP A 195 -16.97 -0.08 -2.52
N GLU A 196 -16.20 0.99 -2.72
CA GLU A 196 -15.95 1.59 -4.04
C GLU A 196 -14.53 2.13 -4.15
N TYR A 197 -14.04 2.33 -5.38
CA TYR A 197 -12.83 3.11 -5.61
C TYR A 197 -13.17 4.59 -5.69
N VAL A 198 -12.46 5.37 -4.89
CA VAL A 198 -12.56 6.84 -4.91
C VAL A 198 -11.24 7.45 -5.34
N THR A 199 -11.30 8.70 -5.80
CA THR A 199 -10.12 9.52 -6.10
C THR A 199 -10.12 10.76 -5.21
N GLU A 200 -8.92 11.15 -4.76
CA GLU A 200 -8.73 12.32 -3.92
C GLU A 200 -7.47 13.08 -4.37
N THR A 201 -7.54 14.41 -4.34
CA THR A 201 -6.35 15.26 -4.56
C THR A 201 -5.79 15.65 -3.20
N VAL A 202 -4.52 15.35 -2.98
CA VAL A 202 -3.81 15.60 -1.71
C VAL A 202 -2.60 16.46 -1.98
N GLY A 203 -2.40 17.50 -1.15
CA GLY A 203 -1.28 18.43 -1.29
C GLY A 203 -0.38 18.53 -0.06
N GLY A 204 0.74 19.25 -0.21
CA GLY A 204 1.63 19.60 0.88
C GLY A 204 2.38 18.41 1.48
N PHE A 205 2.61 18.44 2.79
CA PHE A 205 3.37 17.38 3.47
C PHE A 205 2.68 16.02 3.40
N THR A 206 1.36 15.98 3.45
CA THR A 206 0.61 14.72 3.30
C THR A 206 0.84 14.06 1.94
N ALA A 207 0.97 14.85 0.86
CA ALA A 207 1.32 14.32 -0.45
C ALA A 207 2.72 13.68 -0.48
N VAL A 208 3.68 14.25 0.27
CA VAL A 208 5.03 13.67 0.44
C VAL A 208 4.93 12.30 1.13
N ILE A 209 4.13 12.19 2.20
CA ILE A 209 3.93 10.92 2.91
C ILE A 209 3.33 9.87 1.96
N PHE A 210 2.28 10.20 1.21
CA PHE A 210 1.69 9.26 0.25
C PHE A 210 2.69 8.78 -0.79
N GLN A 211 3.55 9.64 -1.32
CA GLN A 211 4.59 9.25 -2.28
C GLN A 211 5.60 8.30 -1.63
N HIS A 212 6.01 8.56 -0.39
CA HIS A 212 6.91 7.69 0.35
C HIS A 212 6.29 6.30 0.59
N GLU A 213 5.05 6.26 1.08
CA GLU A 213 4.37 4.99 1.38
C GLU A 213 3.99 4.20 0.12
N CYS A 214 3.63 4.89 -0.97
CA CYS A 214 3.37 4.22 -2.25
C CYS A 214 4.65 3.66 -2.89
N ASP A 215 5.80 4.31 -2.71
CA ASP A 215 7.10 3.75 -3.13
C ASP A 215 7.34 2.39 -2.46
N HIS A 216 7.05 2.25 -1.16
CA HIS A 216 7.15 0.96 -0.47
C HIS A 216 6.31 -0.13 -1.13
N LEU A 217 5.11 0.21 -1.62
CA LEU A 217 4.22 -0.74 -2.30
C LEU A 217 4.78 -1.22 -3.65
N ASP A 218 5.69 -0.46 -4.23
CA ASP A 218 6.37 -0.78 -5.48
C ASP A 218 7.79 -1.33 -5.26
N GLY A 219 8.16 -1.64 -4.00
CA GLY A 219 9.47 -2.16 -3.61
C GLY A 219 10.60 -1.12 -3.67
N ILE A 220 10.24 0.17 -3.70
CA ILE A 220 11.17 1.30 -3.75
C ILE A 220 11.33 1.87 -2.34
N LEU A 221 12.55 2.24 -1.98
CA LEU A 221 12.86 2.88 -0.71
C LEU A 221 13.41 4.30 -0.98
N TYR A 222 13.24 5.22 -0.01
CA TYR A 222 13.66 6.61 -0.23
C TYR A 222 15.13 6.78 -0.67
N PRO A 223 16.10 5.92 -0.28
CA PRO A 223 17.48 6.03 -0.78
C PRO A 223 17.62 5.83 -2.30
N ASP A 224 16.63 5.16 -2.93
CA ASP A 224 16.61 5.00 -4.39
C ASP A 224 16.17 6.29 -5.11
N ARG A 225 15.55 7.21 -4.35
CA ARG A 225 15.08 8.52 -4.82
C ARG A 225 16.04 9.67 -4.46
N GLU A 226 17.08 9.39 -3.67
CA GLU A 226 18.08 10.41 -3.33
C GLU A 226 18.80 10.92 -4.59
N ALA A 227 18.98 12.22 -4.70
CA ALA A 227 19.77 12.81 -5.77
C ALA A 227 21.23 12.31 -5.69
N PRO A 228 21.88 12.01 -6.82
CA PRO A 228 23.26 11.48 -6.83
C PRO A 228 24.30 12.36 -6.11
N GLU A 229 24.04 13.65 -6.02
CA GLU A 229 24.94 14.66 -5.42
C GLU A 229 24.89 14.72 -3.89
N VAL A 230 23.94 14.01 -3.26
CA VAL A 230 23.68 14.06 -1.81
C VAL A 230 23.99 12.72 -1.13
N ARG A 231 24.55 11.75 -1.83
CA ARG A 231 25.02 10.50 -1.21
C ARG A 231 26.34 10.79 -0.44
N LEU A 232 26.17 11.16 0.83
CA LEU A 232 27.28 11.30 1.79
C LEU A 232 27.67 9.95 2.37
#